data_44d745029d294266d0d5e9c84024c711
#
_entry.id   44d745029d294266d0d5e9c84024c711
#
_cell.length_a   1.000
_cell.length_b   1.000
_cell.length_c   1.000
_cell.angle_alpha   90.00
_cell.angle_beta   90.00
_cell.angle_gamma   90.00
#
_symmetry.space_group_name_H-M   'P 1'
#
loop_
_entity.id
_entity.type
_entity.pdbx_description
1 polymer ?
#
loop_
_entity_poly.entity_id
_entity_poly.type
_entity_poly.pdbx_seq_one_letter_code
_entity_poly.pdbx_strand_id
1 'polypeptide(L)'
;HIKSGHVIKHMMAQMLNLAVGAVPVIGNLADPIKYLLLYWNRLSEFTADRAGLLACQDIDVALNAIIKVAGLPYKYFGNNVKESFLKQAESFSLDLNDITDQTVKMITIATSNHPWTVMRAAELIKWYESGEYQKVMDTNKPDICIWPDCAKPIPKGAEYCPYCDRKQHF
;
A
#
# COMPACT_ATOMS: atom_id res chain seq x y z
N HIS A 1 -4.97 7.08 -3.32
CA HIS A 1 -4.76 7.20 -4.79
C HIS A 1 -4.90 8.64 -5.31
N ILE A 2 -5.94 9.36 -4.94
CA ILE A 2 -6.21 10.74 -5.46
C ILE A 2 -5.09 11.70 -5.04
N LYS A 3 -4.79 11.78 -3.75
CA LYS A 3 -3.77 12.70 -3.19
C LYS A 3 -2.36 12.44 -3.73
N SER A 4 -2.04 11.19 -4.04
CA SER A 4 -0.74 10.78 -4.59
C SER A 4 -0.65 10.87 -6.12
N GLY A 5 -1.69 11.36 -6.81
CA GLY A 5 -1.74 11.45 -8.28
C GLY A 5 -1.82 10.09 -9.00
N HIS A 6 -2.12 9.00 -8.28
CA HIS A 6 -2.19 7.66 -8.86
C HIS A 6 -3.28 7.56 -9.93
N VAL A 7 -4.42 8.25 -9.75
CA VAL A 7 -5.54 8.24 -10.70
C VAL A 7 -5.10 8.76 -12.07
N ILE A 8 -4.38 9.90 -12.11
CA ILE A 8 -3.91 10.50 -13.37
C ILE A 8 -2.97 9.55 -14.09
N LYS A 9 -2.01 8.96 -13.39
CA LYS A 9 -1.03 8.05 -13.98
C LYS A 9 -1.69 6.74 -14.45
N HIS A 10 -2.70 6.26 -13.74
CA HIS A 10 -3.50 5.10 -14.17
C HIS A 10 -4.28 5.39 -15.46
N MET A 11 -4.91 6.57 -15.56
CA MET A 11 -5.57 7.02 -16.79
C MET A 11 -4.57 7.14 -17.94
N MET A 12 -3.37 7.68 -17.72
CA MET A 12 -2.33 7.75 -18.75
C MET A 12 -1.90 6.35 -19.22
N ALA A 13 -1.75 5.39 -18.31
CA ALA A 13 -1.45 4.00 -18.66
C ALA A 13 -2.56 3.35 -19.50
N GLN A 14 -3.83 3.61 -19.19
CA GLN A 14 -4.97 3.14 -19.99
C GLN A 14 -5.00 3.78 -21.37
N MET A 15 -4.77 5.09 -21.46
CA MET A 15 -4.70 5.79 -22.74
C MET A 15 -3.56 5.27 -23.63
N LEU A 16 -2.40 4.99 -23.05
CA LEU A 16 -1.28 4.40 -23.76
C LEU A 16 -1.63 3.01 -24.30
N ASN A 17 -2.29 2.15 -23.50
CA ASN A 17 -2.75 0.83 -23.96
C ASN A 17 -3.72 0.93 -25.15
N LEU A 18 -4.62 1.90 -25.15
CA LEU A 18 -5.54 2.13 -26.26
C LEU A 18 -4.79 2.63 -27.50
N ALA A 19 -3.85 3.55 -27.34
CA ALA A 19 -3.05 4.09 -28.44
C ALA A 19 -2.16 3.02 -29.11
N VAL A 20 -1.54 2.13 -28.31
CA VAL A 20 -0.72 1.02 -28.80
C VAL A 20 -1.55 -0.01 -29.57
N GLY A 21 -2.79 -0.28 -29.14
CA GLY A 21 -3.71 -1.16 -29.88
C GLY A 21 -4.16 -0.60 -31.23
N ALA A 22 -4.10 0.72 -31.41
CA ALA A 22 -4.54 1.41 -32.63
C ALA A 22 -3.43 1.52 -33.71
N VAL A 23 -2.15 1.37 -33.35
CA VAL A 23 -1.02 1.58 -34.27
C VAL A 23 -0.01 0.43 -34.20
N PRO A 24 -0.04 -0.53 -35.15
CA PRO A 24 0.79 -1.76 -35.11
C PRO A 24 2.31 -1.52 -35.08
N VAL A 25 2.77 -0.37 -35.60
CA VAL A 25 4.21 -0.05 -35.68
C VAL A 25 4.80 0.39 -34.33
N ILE A 26 3.98 0.85 -33.38
CA ILE A 26 4.43 1.34 -32.06
C ILE A 26 4.57 0.18 -31.05
N GLY A 27 4.03 -1.01 -31.35
CA GLY A 27 3.95 -2.16 -30.44
C GLY A 27 5.28 -2.49 -29.76
N ASN A 28 6.34 -2.66 -30.53
CA ASN A 28 7.65 -3.09 -30.00
C ASN A 28 8.37 -2.06 -29.13
N LEU A 29 8.13 -0.76 -29.33
CA LEU A 29 8.69 0.33 -28.51
C LEU A 29 7.85 0.65 -27.28
N ALA A 30 6.57 0.32 -27.32
CA ALA A 30 5.64 0.60 -26.22
C ALA A 30 5.66 -0.47 -25.13
N ASP A 31 6.11 -1.70 -25.42
CA ASP A 31 6.12 -2.80 -24.45
C ASP A 31 6.95 -2.48 -23.18
N PRO A 32 8.19 -1.96 -23.24
CA PRO A 32 8.94 -1.60 -22.05
C PRO A 32 8.22 -0.54 -21.19
N ILE A 33 7.61 0.44 -21.83
CA ILE A 33 6.86 1.51 -21.14
C ILE A 33 5.60 0.93 -20.49
N LYS A 34 4.90 0.03 -21.18
CA LYS A 34 3.74 -0.67 -20.65
C LYS A 34 4.10 -1.47 -19.37
N TYR A 35 5.17 -2.27 -19.40
CA TYR A 35 5.63 -3.02 -18.23
C TYR A 35 6.04 -2.11 -17.08
N LEU A 36 6.69 -0.98 -17.35
CA LEU A 36 7.04 0.00 -16.34
C LEU A 36 5.80 0.62 -15.70
N LEU A 37 4.78 0.96 -16.48
CA LEU A 37 3.50 1.48 -15.98
C LEU A 37 2.73 0.44 -15.16
N LEU A 38 2.71 -0.83 -15.57
CA LEU A 38 2.10 -1.91 -14.82
C LEU A 38 2.84 -2.16 -13.50
N TYR A 39 4.17 -2.12 -13.51
CA TYR A 39 4.98 -2.21 -12.30
C TYR A 39 4.68 -1.05 -11.34
N TRP A 40 4.65 0.18 -11.86
CA TRP A 40 4.32 1.35 -11.07
C TRP A 40 2.89 1.27 -10.49
N ASN A 41 1.93 0.79 -11.26
CA ASN A 41 0.54 0.60 -10.81
C ASN A 41 0.48 -0.35 -9.60
N ARG A 42 1.23 -1.45 -9.64
CA ARG A 42 1.33 -2.38 -8.47
C ARG A 42 1.89 -1.69 -7.23
N LEU A 43 2.97 -0.92 -7.38
CA LEU A 43 3.54 -0.16 -6.27
C LEU A 43 2.55 0.85 -5.69
N SER A 44 1.70 1.42 -6.54
CA SER A 44 0.65 2.35 -6.10
C SER A 44 -0.42 1.68 -5.23
N GLU A 45 -0.76 0.43 -5.49
CA GLU A 45 -1.68 -0.36 -4.65
C GLU A 45 -1.07 -0.63 -3.27
N PHE A 46 0.20 -1.07 -3.20
CA PHE A 46 0.89 -1.26 -1.92
C PHE A 46 1.01 0.04 -1.11
N THR A 47 1.26 1.16 -1.79
CA THR A 47 1.29 2.47 -1.13
C THR A 47 -0.08 2.86 -0.58
N ALA A 48 -1.15 2.54 -1.31
CA ALA A 48 -2.52 2.79 -0.87
C ALA A 48 -2.90 1.92 0.34
N ASP A 49 -2.47 0.65 0.36
CA ASP A 49 -2.69 -0.26 1.48
C ASP A 49 -1.97 0.22 2.75
N ARG A 50 -0.71 0.65 2.62
CA ARG A 50 0.05 1.26 3.73
C ARG A 50 -0.62 2.52 4.25
N ALA A 51 -1.10 3.38 3.36
CA ALA A 51 -1.86 4.57 3.75
C ALA A 51 -3.18 4.21 4.44
N GLY A 52 -3.85 3.14 3.99
CA GLY A 52 -5.03 2.58 4.65
C GLY A 52 -4.74 2.12 6.07
N LEU A 53 -3.65 1.38 6.28
CA LEU A 53 -3.22 0.95 7.61
C LEU A 53 -2.87 2.13 8.51
N LEU A 54 -2.16 3.14 8.00
CA LEU A 54 -1.86 4.36 8.76
C LEU A 54 -3.14 5.11 9.19
N ALA A 55 -4.19 5.06 8.36
CA ALA A 55 -5.45 5.72 8.65
C ALA A 55 -6.30 4.97 9.69
N CYS A 56 -6.40 3.64 9.60
CA CYS A 56 -7.19 2.83 10.53
C CYS A 56 -6.41 2.41 11.78
N GLN A 57 -5.09 2.43 11.74
CA GLN A 57 -4.16 2.09 12.83
C GLN A 57 -4.38 0.68 13.41
N ASP A 58 -4.98 -0.21 12.64
CA ASP A 58 -5.30 -1.58 13.02
C ASP A 58 -5.02 -2.51 11.84
N ILE A 59 -4.04 -3.40 12.01
CA ILE A 59 -3.62 -4.34 10.95
C ILE A 59 -4.74 -5.32 10.59
N ASP A 60 -5.56 -5.74 11.54
CA ASP A 60 -6.64 -6.67 11.29
C ASP A 60 -7.76 -6.02 10.48
N VAL A 61 -8.06 -4.76 10.75
CA VAL A 61 -9.02 -3.97 9.97
C VAL A 61 -8.51 -3.78 8.53
N ALA A 62 -7.24 -3.45 8.37
CA ALA A 62 -6.62 -3.26 7.05
C ALA A 62 -6.62 -4.56 6.24
N LEU A 63 -6.25 -5.70 6.85
CA LEU A 63 -6.28 -7.01 6.20
C LEU A 63 -7.70 -7.45 5.83
N ASN A 64 -8.69 -7.21 6.70
CA ASN A 64 -10.08 -7.48 6.39
C ASN A 64 -10.59 -6.66 5.20
N ALA A 65 -10.11 -5.43 5.04
CA ALA A 65 -10.43 -4.62 3.86
C ALA A 65 -9.87 -5.25 2.57
N ILE A 66 -8.62 -5.74 2.59
CA ILE A 66 -7.99 -6.45 1.45
C ILE A 66 -8.76 -7.73 1.12
N ILE A 67 -9.16 -8.53 2.13
CA ILE A 67 -9.96 -9.75 1.95
C ILE A 67 -11.32 -9.43 1.31
N LYS A 68 -11.96 -8.32 1.70
CA LYS A 68 -13.20 -7.85 1.04
C LYS A 68 -12.98 -7.51 -0.42
N VAL A 69 -11.89 -6.84 -0.75
CA VAL A 69 -11.51 -6.52 -2.13
C VAL A 69 -11.26 -7.79 -2.96
N ALA A 70 -10.81 -8.89 -2.33
CA ALA A 70 -10.70 -10.20 -2.95
C ALA A 70 -12.06 -10.82 -3.35
N GLY A 71 -13.17 -10.19 -3.01
CA GLY A 71 -14.52 -10.65 -3.36
C GLY A 71 -15.12 -11.66 -2.39
N LEU A 72 -14.53 -11.86 -1.22
CA LEU A 72 -15.10 -12.74 -0.20
C LEU A 72 -16.30 -12.07 0.48
N PRO A 73 -17.50 -12.66 0.44
CA PRO A 73 -18.68 -12.11 1.10
C PRO A 73 -18.50 -12.06 2.62
N TYR A 74 -19.01 -11.00 3.24
CA TYR A 74 -18.90 -10.75 4.69
C TYR A 74 -19.36 -11.94 5.57
N LYS A 75 -20.36 -12.70 5.11
CA LYS A 75 -20.86 -13.89 5.82
C LYS A 75 -19.82 -15.00 6.02
N TYR A 76 -18.73 -14.98 5.26
CA TYR A 76 -17.64 -15.94 5.36
C TYR A 76 -16.42 -15.40 6.14
N PHE A 77 -16.52 -14.18 6.71
CA PHE A 77 -15.49 -13.59 7.56
C PHE A 77 -15.43 -14.26 8.94
N GLY A 78 -15.31 -15.60 8.97
CA GLY A 78 -14.93 -16.34 10.16
C GLY A 78 -13.41 -16.39 10.32
N ASN A 79 -12.94 -16.69 11.53
CA ASN A 79 -11.51 -16.81 11.84
C ASN A 79 -10.77 -17.73 10.87
N ASN A 80 -11.42 -18.81 10.41
CA ASN A 80 -10.83 -19.80 9.51
C ASN A 80 -10.52 -19.24 8.11
N VAL A 81 -11.32 -18.31 7.59
CA VAL A 81 -11.11 -17.72 6.26
C VAL A 81 -9.94 -16.74 6.29
N LYS A 82 -9.87 -15.92 7.33
CA LYS A 82 -8.74 -15.00 7.54
C LYS A 82 -7.45 -15.80 7.68
N GLU A 83 -7.45 -16.83 8.53
CA GLU A 83 -6.28 -17.69 8.75
C GLU A 83 -5.82 -18.39 7.46
N SER A 84 -6.75 -18.95 6.67
CA SER A 84 -6.44 -19.56 5.38
C SER A 84 -5.87 -18.56 4.38
N PHE A 85 -6.40 -17.33 4.35
CA PHE A 85 -5.90 -16.26 3.51
C PHE A 85 -4.49 -15.82 3.91
N LEU A 86 -4.23 -15.71 5.21
CA LEU A 86 -2.90 -15.37 5.73
C LEU A 86 -1.87 -16.46 5.45
N LYS A 87 -2.24 -17.75 5.58
CA LYS A 87 -1.38 -18.88 5.18
C LYS A 87 -1.03 -18.84 3.69
N GLN A 88 -1.99 -18.48 2.82
CA GLN A 88 -1.71 -18.26 1.40
C GLN A 88 -0.75 -17.09 1.17
N ALA A 89 -0.90 -15.99 1.91
CA ALA A 89 -0.02 -14.84 1.83
C ALA A 89 1.41 -15.19 2.26
N GLU A 90 1.55 -15.98 3.32
CA GLU A 90 2.83 -16.46 3.82
C GLU A 90 3.49 -17.43 2.83
N SER A 91 2.78 -18.45 2.33
CA SER A 91 3.29 -19.39 1.35
C SER A 91 3.65 -18.69 0.03
N PHE A 92 2.89 -17.68 -0.38
CA PHE A 92 3.20 -16.88 -1.56
C PHE A 92 4.54 -16.15 -1.44
N SER A 93 4.91 -15.69 -0.26
CA SER A 93 6.21 -15.05 -0.02
C SER A 93 7.37 -16.05 0.05
N LEU A 94 7.12 -17.29 0.49
CA LEU A 94 8.12 -18.35 0.65
C LEU A 94 8.39 -19.10 -0.67
N ASP A 95 7.37 -19.30 -1.50
CA ASP A 95 7.46 -20.03 -2.79
C ASP A 95 8.23 -19.27 -3.89
N LEU A 96 8.80 -18.12 -3.60
CA LEU A 96 9.68 -17.41 -4.52
C LEU A 96 11.06 -18.10 -4.73
N ASN A 97 11.30 -19.23 -4.08
CA ASN A 97 12.59 -19.94 -4.14
C ASN A 97 12.68 -20.98 -5.27
N ASP A 98 11.59 -21.35 -5.92
CA ASP A 98 11.60 -22.26 -7.06
C ASP A 98 11.65 -21.49 -8.39
N ILE A 99 12.72 -21.66 -9.17
CA ILE A 99 13.06 -20.86 -10.37
C ILE A 99 11.99 -20.99 -11.48
N THR A 100 11.39 -22.15 -11.65
CA THR A 100 10.37 -22.40 -12.69
C THR A 100 9.04 -21.72 -12.33
N ASP A 101 8.64 -21.78 -11.08
CA ASP A 101 7.43 -21.17 -10.57
C ASP A 101 7.59 -19.64 -10.47
N GLN A 102 8.80 -19.15 -10.16
CA GLN A 102 9.16 -17.73 -10.21
C GLN A 102 8.91 -17.11 -11.58
N THR A 103 9.31 -17.77 -12.66
CA THR A 103 9.17 -17.20 -14.00
C THR A 103 7.71 -17.08 -14.40
N VAL A 104 6.89 -18.10 -14.14
CA VAL A 104 5.43 -18.06 -14.40
C VAL A 104 4.73 -17.04 -13.52
N LYS A 105 5.05 -16.98 -12.22
CA LYS A 105 4.52 -15.97 -11.29
C LYS A 105 4.94 -14.55 -11.69
N MET A 106 6.22 -14.35 -12.06
CA MET A 106 6.71 -13.06 -12.55
C MET A 106 5.99 -12.61 -13.80
N ILE A 107 5.78 -13.48 -14.79
CA ILE A 107 5.05 -13.16 -16.01
C ILE A 107 3.59 -12.86 -15.70
N THR A 108 2.91 -13.66 -14.88
CA THR A 108 1.51 -13.47 -14.52
C THR A 108 1.31 -12.18 -13.71
N ILE A 109 2.23 -11.90 -12.77
CA ILE A 109 2.24 -10.65 -12.02
C ILE A 109 2.55 -9.47 -12.95
N ALA A 110 3.50 -9.61 -13.89
CA ALA A 110 3.88 -8.56 -14.83
C ALA A 110 2.75 -8.19 -15.80
N THR A 111 1.90 -9.14 -16.16
CA THR A 111 0.77 -8.94 -17.08
C THR A 111 -0.54 -8.54 -16.39
N SER A 112 -0.62 -8.66 -15.06
CA SER A 112 -1.81 -8.28 -14.29
C SER A 112 -1.90 -6.77 -14.10
N ASN A 113 -3.07 -6.21 -14.34
CA ASN A 113 -3.36 -4.79 -14.11
C ASN A 113 -3.42 -4.45 -12.61
N HIS A 114 -3.76 -5.43 -11.76
CA HIS A 114 -3.81 -5.28 -10.31
C HIS A 114 -3.01 -6.39 -9.64
N PRO A 115 -2.27 -6.10 -8.57
CA PRO A 115 -1.61 -7.14 -7.78
C PRO A 115 -2.67 -8.03 -7.13
N TRP A 116 -2.37 -9.32 -7.03
CA TRP A 116 -3.24 -10.24 -6.32
C TRP A 116 -3.43 -9.78 -4.87
N THR A 117 -4.65 -9.90 -4.38
CA THR A 117 -4.99 -9.47 -3.02
C THR A 117 -4.18 -10.19 -1.95
N VAL A 118 -3.83 -11.45 -2.20
CA VAL A 118 -2.91 -12.24 -1.36
C VAL A 118 -1.52 -11.59 -1.28
N MET A 119 -0.97 -11.13 -2.41
CA MET A 119 0.32 -10.44 -2.47
C MET A 119 0.26 -9.08 -1.76
N ARG A 120 -0.85 -8.35 -1.88
CA ARG A 120 -1.08 -7.09 -1.16
C ARG A 120 -1.06 -7.31 0.36
N ALA A 121 -1.74 -8.36 0.82
CA ALA A 121 -1.74 -8.72 2.25
C ALA A 121 -0.33 -9.09 2.73
N ALA A 122 0.40 -9.93 1.97
CA ALA A 122 1.77 -10.32 2.31
C ALA A 122 2.71 -9.12 2.44
N GLU A 123 2.67 -8.19 1.47
CA GLU A 123 3.50 -6.98 1.49
C GLU A 123 3.12 -6.01 2.63
N LEU A 124 1.81 -5.93 2.97
CA LEU A 124 1.36 -5.12 4.09
C LEU A 124 1.83 -5.69 5.43
N ILE A 125 1.71 -7.01 5.63
CA ILE A 125 2.19 -7.73 6.83
C ILE A 125 3.69 -7.54 6.98
N LYS A 126 4.45 -7.80 5.91
CA LYS A 126 5.90 -7.63 5.89
C LYS A 126 6.34 -6.21 6.29
N TRP A 127 5.66 -5.20 5.77
CA TRP A 127 5.93 -3.81 6.14
C TRP A 127 5.59 -3.52 7.60
N TYR A 128 4.49 -4.08 8.11
CA TYR A 128 4.09 -3.95 9.52
C TYR A 128 5.11 -4.60 10.45
N GLU A 129 5.51 -5.85 10.17
CA GLU A 129 6.43 -6.64 10.99
C GLU A 129 7.88 -6.13 10.91
N SER A 130 8.28 -5.49 9.81
CA SER A 130 9.61 -4.88 9.70
C SER A 130 9.84 -3.70 10.65
N GLY A 131 8.80 -3.22 11.33
CA GLY A 131 8.84 -2.05 12.21
C GLY A 131 8.81 -0.71 11.46
N GLU A 132 8.78 -0.69 10.13
CA GLU A 132 8.68 0.55 9.35
C GLU A 132 7.36 1.29 9.60
N TYR A 133 6.26 0.55 9.80
CA TYR A 133 4.98 1.13 10.21
C TYR A 133 5.14 1.92 11.53
N GLN A 134 5.75 1.31 12.54
CA GLN A 134 5.93 1.94 13.84
C GLN A 134 6.82 3.18 13.75
N LYS A 135 7.89 3.14 12.95
CA LYS A 135 8.74 4.31 12.70
C LYS A 135 7.95 5.48 12.12
N VAL A 136 7.07 5.22 11.14
CA VAL A 136 6.22 6.27 10.55
C VAL A 136 5.25 6.83 11.58
N MET A 137 4.63 5.97 12.40
CA MET A 137 3.72 6.40 13.47
C MET A 137 4.43 7.26 14.51
N ASP A 138 5.62 6.85 14.96
CA ASP A 138 6.40 7.58 15.95
C ASP A 138 6.94 8.92 15.41
N THR A 139 7.29 8.94 14.12
CA THR A 139 7.73 10.19 13.46
C THR A 139 6.62 11.23 13.39
N ASN A 140 5.37 10.79 13.27
CA ASN A 140 4.20 11.68 13.14
C ASN A 140 3.43 11.90 14.46
N LYS A 141 3.91 11.37 15.59
CA LYS A 141 3.33 11.70 16.89
C LYS A 141 3.43 13.21 17.14
N PRO A 142 2.35 13.86 17.58
CA PRO A 142 2.42 15.26 18.00
C PRO A 142 3.33 15.38 19.22
N ASP A 143 3.98 16.52 19.33
CA ASP A 143 4.65 16.90 20.58
C ASP A 143 3.59 17.32 21.61
N ILE A 144 3.97 17.32 22.88
CA ILE A 144 3.10 17.81 23.95
C ILE A 144 3.62 19.18 24.39
N CYS A 145 2.77 20.15 24.55
CA CYS A 145 3.14 21.46 25.08
C CYS A 145 3.85 21.28 26.42
N ILE A 146 5.07 21.82 26.53
CA ILE A 146 5.93 21.68 27.73
C ILE A 146 5.40 22.37 28.97
N TRP A 147 4.40 23.26 28.80
CA TRP A 147 3.80 23.98 29.91
C TRP A 147 2.70 23.16 30.57
N PRO A 148 2.84 22.79 31.88
CA PRO A 148 1.96 21.85 32.56
C PRO A 148 0.49 22.29 32.61
N ASP A 149 0.26 23.60 32.63
CA ASP A 149 -1.08 24.19 32.64
C ASP A 149 -1.79 24.13 31.26
N CYS A 150 -1.04 23.83 30.21
CA CYS A 150 -1.58 23.63 28.87
C CYS A 150 -1.58 22.15 28.48
N ALA A 151 -0.41 21.49 28.46
CA ALA A 151 -0.16 20.08 28.17
C ALA A 151 -0.94 19.51 26.95
N LYS A 152 -1.30 20.35 25.98
CA LYS A 152 -2.07 19.95 24.79
C LYS A 152 -1.15 19.41 23.72
N PRO A 153 -1.62 18.46 22.88
CA PRO A 153 -0.89 18.01 21.71
C PRO A 153 -0.74 19.16 20.70
N ILE A 154 0.46 19.37 20.22
CA ILE A 154 0.85 20.43 19.28
C ILE A 154 1.58 19.82 18.08
N PRO A 155 1.62 20.51 16.93
CA PRO A 155 2.39 20.05 15.78
C PRO A 155 3.85 19.79 16.16
N LYS A 156 4.41 18.68 15.66
CA LYS A 156 5.80 18.30 15.93
C LYS A 156 6.76 19.42 15.52
N GLY A 157 7.67 19.79 16.42
CA GLY A 157 8.64 20.85 16.21
C GLY A 157 8.04 22.27 16.21
N ALA A 158 6.84 22.46 16.72
CA ALA A 158 6.22 23.79 16.81
C ALA A 158 7.06 24.69 17.73
N GLU A 159 7.47 25.85 17.23
CA GLU A 159 8.22 26.83 18.02
C GLU A 159 7.34 27.49 19.11
N TYR A 160 6.06 27.63 18.83
CA TYR A 160 5.06 28.20 19.77
C TYR A 160 3.84 27.27 19.85
N CYS A 161 3.28 27.17 21.06
CA CYS A 161 2.04 26.40 21.27
C CYS A 161 0.84 27.16 20.70
N PRO A 162 0.03 26.58 19.79
CA PRO A 162 -1.13 27.27 19.23
C PRO A 162 -2.29 27.48 20.22
N TYR A 163 -2.20 26.91 21.44
CA TYR A 163 -3.24 27.01 22.45
C TYR A 163 -2.92 27.98 23.59
N CYS A 164 -1.64 28.12 23.97
CA CYS A 164 -1.22 29.00 25.05
C CYS A 164 -0.22 30.07 24.62
N ASP A 165 0.14 30.08 23.33
CA ASP A 165 1.04 31.03 22.67
C ASP A 165 2.46 31.15 23.27
N ARG A 166 2.84 30.19 24.12
CA ARG A 166 4.16 30.16 24.76
C ARG A 166 5.17 29.38 23.91
N LYS A 167 6.42 29.86 23.94
CA LYS A 167 7.53 29.23 23.22
C LYS A 167 7.81 27.84 23.77
N GLN A 168 8.09 26.90 22.86
CA GLN A 168 8.47 25.54 23.16
C GLN A 168 9.99 25.40 23.05
N HIS A 169 10.59 24.62 23.91
CA HIS A 169 12.02 24.33 23.93
C HIS A 169 12.21 22.81 23.96
N PHE A 170 12.16 22.18 22.77
CA PHE A 170 12.43 20.76 22.60
C PHE A 170 13.91 20.51 22.35
#